data_ac46842c663827e79102fa0dd1e5019a
#
_entry.id   ac46842c663827e79102fa0dd1e5019a
#
_cell.length_a   1.000
_cell.length_b   1.000
_cell.length_c   1.000
_cell.angle_alpha   90.00
_cell.angle_beta   90.00
_cell.angle_gamma   90.00
#
_symmetry.space_group_name_H-M   'P 1'
#
loop_
_entity.id
_entity.type
_entity.pdbx_description
1 polymer ?
#
loop_
_entity_poly.entity_id
_entity_poly.type
_entity_poly.pdbx_seq_one_letter_code
_entity_poly.pdbx_strand_id
1 'polypeptide(L)'
;MKPKDQNYSKSRRLKNQIKAVVTNPYNLIVLIAIVLLTYLIVFPLLDMISTSFTLAQKDARLAGGTAGSFTLYYWQRLLGSALTKQMLLQPLLNSLLIGVCVSFFAILIGSVLAWLMVRTDLPFKPFFSLAVIIPYMIPSWCKSQAWLTMFKTERIGGAPGFLMSLGINVPDWLAYGPVAIITVLSLHYYAYAYLLVSAALNSINSELEEMGEIQGAGKATILRKITFPLVLPAMLSAVILTFSKAIGTFGVINYLGSKVNFVTLSSQLYMNSKSQNTQTAFAMALIMICIASISVFVNQKLIGSRKSYATIGGKGGRSTPIRLGKHKPLITAVLFLFFVFGIIMPIALLILESFMLRQGDYSLSNLTLHYWIGDPIATVMEGQPGIFKNANFINSLINSLKLTFVNGVFGTIFGQIIAGK
;
A
#
# COMPACT_ATOMS: atom_id res chain seq x y z
N MET A 1 54.52 18.83 17.17
CA MET A 1 54.77 18.78 15.71
C MET A 1 53.46 18.62 14.99
N LYS A 2 52.94 19.66 14.30
CA LYS A 2 51.78 19.57 13.42
C LYS A 2 52.19 18.86 12.12
N PRO A 3 51.41 17.90 11.60
CA PRO A 3 51.76 17.29 10.32
C PRO A 3 51.63 18.31 9.20
N LYS A 4 52.68 18.40 8.37
CA LYS A 4 52.72 19.22 7.18
C LYS A 4 51.54 18.89 6.27
N ASP A 5 50.68 19.89 5.99
CA ASP A 5 49.66 19.85 4.92
C ASP A 5 50.39 19.60 3.59
N GLN A 6 50.34 18.35 3.12
CA GLN A 6 50.81 18.03 1.77
C GLN A 6 49.76 18.50 0.79
N ASN A 7 50.08 19.59 0.07
CA ASN A 7 49.30 20.11 -1.05
C ASN A 7 49.34 19.11 -2.23
N TYR A 8 48.55 18.03 -2.12
CA TYR A 8 48.35 17.15 -3.27
C TYR A 8 47.49 17.85 -4.32
N SER A 9 47.91 17.82 -5.59
CA SER A 9 47.09 18.32 -6.69
C SER A 9 45.69 17.65 -6.65
N LYS A 10 44.62 18.38 -6.98
CA LYS A 10 43.24 17.86 -7.00
C LYS A 10 43.14 16.51 -7.75
N SER A 11 43.92 16.37 -8.84
CA SER A 11 44.00 15.13 -9.62
C SER A 11 44.55 13.93 -8.83
N ARG A 12 45.59 14.14 -8.02
CA ARG A 12 46.17 13.07 -7.17
C ARG A 12 45.23 12.66 -6.03
N ARG A 13 44.51 13.61 -5.42
CA ARG A 13 43.48 13.34 -4.42
C ARG A 13 42.33 12.50 -5.01
N LEU A 14 41.86 12.89 -6.20
CA LEU A 14 40.79 12.14 -6.90
C LEU A 14 41.24 10.72 -7.27
N LYS A 15 42.47 10.56 -7.79
CA LYS A 15 43.03 9.24 -8.14
C LYS A 15 43.20 8.33 -6.92
N ASN A 16 43.63 8.88 -5.78
CA ASN A 16 43.74 8.11 -4.53
C ASN A 16 42.36 7.77 -3.95
N GLN A 17 41.37 8.64 -4.04
CA GLN A 17 40.00 8.35 -3.64
C GLN A 17 39.38 7.25 -4.52
N ILE A 18 39.52 7.33 -5.82
CA ILE A 18 39.06 6.29 -6.77
C ILE A 18 39.78 4.97 -6.47
N LYS A 19 41.08 4.98 -6.26
CA LYS A 19 41.85 3.77 -5.90
C LYS A 19 41.36 3.16 -4.58
N ALA A 20 41.11 3.98 -3.56
CA ALA A 20 40.59 3.52 -2.26
C ALA A 20 39.17 2.93 -2.37
N VAL A 21 38.35 3.48 -3.27
CA VAL A 21 37.00 2.95 -3.55
C VAL A 21 37.11 1.58 -4.25
N VAL A 22 37.94 1.47 -5.28
CA VAL A 22 38.05 0.26 -6.12
C VAL A 22 38.82 -0.88 -5.43
N THR A 23 39.78 -0.56 -4.55
CA THR A 23 40.57 -1.58 -3.83
C THR A 23 39.86 -2.14 -2.62
N ASN A 24 38.81 -1.50 -2.10
CA ASN A 24 38.01 -2.03 -1.00
C ASN A 24 36.86 -2.87 -1.58
N PRO A 25 36.81 -4.20 -1.32
CA PRO A 25 35.78 -5.07 -1.89
C PRO A 25 34.35 -4.64 -1.51
N TYR A 26 34.17 -4.07 -0.32
CA TYR A 26 32.88 -3.52 0.11
C TYR A 26 32.43 -2.34 -0.80
N ASN A 27 33.32 -1.39 -1.07
CA ASN A 27 33.01 -0.24 -1.93
C ASN A 27 32.76 -0.67 -3.38
N LEU A 28 33.44 -1.71 -3.86
CA LEU A 28 33.19 -2.29 -5.18
C LEU A 28 31.80 -2.91 -5.28
N ILE A 29 31.39 -3.67 -4.27
CA ILE A 29 30.04 -4.26 -4.20
C ILE A 29 28.97 -3.17 -4.18
N VAL A 30 29.16 -2.11 -3.36
CA VAL A 30 28.24 -0.96 -3.31
C VAL A 30 28.18 -0.25 -4.65
N LEU A 31 29.31 -0.05 -5.32
CA LEU A 31 29.35 0.57 -6.66
C LEU A 31 28.58 -0.25 -7.69
N ILE A 32 28.81 -1.58 -7.72
CA ILE A 32 28.08 -2.49 -8.61
C ILE A 32 26.57 -2.43 -8.31
N ALA A 33 26.17 -2.45 -7.03
CA ALA A 33 24.78 -2.33 -6.64
C ALA A 33 24.15 -1.00 -7.09
N ILE A 34 24.87 0.13 -6.94
CA ILE A 34 24.40 1.45 -7.40
C ILE A 34 24.22 1.45 -8.92
N VAL A 35 25.22 0.94 -9.69
CA VAL A 35 25.12 0.87 -11.16
C VAL A 35 23.95 0.01 -11.60
N LEU A 36 23.79 -1.17 -10.97
CA LEU A 36 22.70 -2.07 -11.26
C LEU A 36 21.33 -1.44 -10.97
N LEU A 37 21.18 -0.83 -9.79
CA LEU A 37 19.93 -0.16 -9.39
C LEU A 37 19.64 1.04 -10.30
N THR A 38 20.67 1.81 -10.67
CA THR A 38 20.52 2.92 -11.60
C THR A 38 20.03 2.42 -12.96
N TYR A 39 20.63 1.36 -13.49
CA TYR A 39 20.18 0.74 -14.74
C TYR A 39 18.74 0.23 -14.64
N LEU A 40 18.38 -0.50 -13.58
CA LEU A 40 17.06 -1.08 -13.42
C LEU A 40 15.95 -0.05 -13.16
N ILE A 41 16.28 1.11 -12.59
CA ILE A 41 15.29 2.14 -12.22
C ILE A 41 15.28 3.27 -13.23
N VAL A 42 16.45 3.85 -13.52
CA VAL A 42 16.53 5.07 -14.34
C VAL A 42 16.30 4.78 -15.82
N PHE A 43 16.81 3.66 -16.35
CA PHE A 43 16.63 3.32 -17.76
C PHE A 43 15.14 3.13 -18.14
N PRO A 44 14.32 2.35 -17.42
CA PRO A 44 12.89 2.28 -17.70
C PRO A 44 12.15 3.61 -17.55
N LEU A 45 12.56 4.46 -16.60
CA LEU A 45 11.99 5.80 -16.47
C LEU A 45 12.30 6.69 -17.69
N LEU A 46 13.53 6.64 -18.17
CA LEU A 46 13.93 7.38 -19.39
C LEU A 46 13.18 6.85 -20.63
N ASP A 47 12.97 5.53 -20.71
CA ASP A 47 12.18 4.92 -21.76
C ASP A 47 10.72 5.37 -21.71
N MET A 48 10.10 5.39 -20.52
CA MET A 48 8.76 5.93 -20.34
C MET A 48 8.66 7.40 -20.74
N ILE A 49 9.65 8.22 -20.37
CA ILE A 49 9.69 9.63 -20.77
C ILE A 49 9.80 9.74 -22.29
N SER A 50 10.77 9.06 -22.90
CA SER A 50 10.99 9.13 -24.36
C SER A 50 9.77 8.64 -25.13
N THR A 51 9.18 7.52 -24.72
CA THR A 51 7.98 6.96 -25.36
C THR A 51 6.77 7.87 -25.24
N SER A 52 6.59 8.59 -24.13
CA SER A 52 5.48 9.55 -23.96
C SER A 52 5.56 10.74 -24.92
N PHE A 53 6.74 11.03 -25.49
CA PHE A 53 7.00 12.06 -26.49
C PHE A 53 7.26 11.50 -27.90
N THR A 54 7.08 10.18 -28.10
CA THR A 54 7.33 9.53 -29.40
C THR A 54 6.01 9.16 -30.06
N LEU A 55 5.82 9.57 -31.31
CA LEU A 55 4.59 9.34 -32.07
C LEU A 55 4.44 7.87 -32.47
N ALA A 56 3.36 7.22 -31.99
CA ALA A 56 3.04 5.85 -32.37
C ALA A 56 2.58 5.75 -33.83
N GLN A 57 2.88 4.64 -34.47
CA GLN A 57 2.49 4.42 -35.88
C GLN A 57 0.97 4.54 -36.11
N LYS A 58 0.17 4.03 -35.18
CA LYS A 58 -1.31 4.08 -35.26
C LYS A 58 -1.88 5.51 -35.20
N ASP A 59 -1.16 6.42 -34.53
CA ASP A 59 -1.63 7.82 -34.31
C ASP A 59 -0.99 8.81 -35.31
N ALA A 60 -0.07 8.33 -36.18
CA ALA A 60 0.66 9.17 -37.14
C ALA A 60 -0.27 10.00 -38.05
N ARG A 61 -1.35 9.38 -38.54
CA ARG A 61 -2.34 10.08 -39.38
C ARG A 61 -3.10 11.16 -38.62
N LEU A 62 -3.47 10.88 -37.36
CA LEU A 62 -4.26 11.81 -36.54
C LEU A 62 -3.42 12.99 -36.03
N ALA A 63 -2.16 12.77 -35.78
CA ALA A 63 -1.22 13.78 -35.31
C ALA A 63 -0.51 14.55 -36.44
N GLY A 64 -0.70 14.10 -37.71
CA GLY A 64 -0.07 14.74 -38.86
C GLY A 64 1.47 14.61 -38.90
N GLY A 65 2.03 13.53 -38.35
CA GLY A 65 3.49 13.32 -38.25
C GLY A 65 3.94 11.94 -38.72
N THR A 66 5.24 11.71 -38.73
CA THR A 66 5.85 10.41 -39.02
C THR A 66 5.99 9.58 -37.76
N ALA A 67 5.74 8.27 -37.82
CA ALA A 67 5.96 7.36 -36.69
C ALA A 67 7.41 7.44 -36.19
N GLY A 68 7.58 7.45 -34.86
CA GLY A 68 8.89 7.59 -34.23
C GLY A 68 9.40 9.03 -34.05
N SER A 69 8.72 10.04 -34.64
CA SER A 69 9.10 11.44 -34.46
C SER A 69 8.72 11.96 -33.07
N PHE A 70 9.42 13.01 -32.63
CA PHE A 70 9.07 13.73 -31.39
C PHE A 70 7.71 14.39 -31.53
N THR A 71 6.85 14.27 -30.50
CA THR A 71 5.51 14.87 -30.52
C THR A 71 5.05 15.26 -29.11
N LEU A 72 4.24 16.29 -29.04
CA LEU A 72 3.48 16.69 -27.85
C LEU A 72 2.01 16.23 -27.92
N TYR A 73 1.62 15.50 -28.95
CA TYR A 73 0.25 15.08 -29.21
C TYR A 73 -0.45 14.44 -28.01
N TYR A 74 0.22 13.49 -27.33
CA TYR A 74 -0.37 12.80 -26.18
C TYR A 74 -0.53 13.72 -24.98
N TRP A 75 0.41 14.61 -24.75
CA TRP A 75 0.35 15.61 -23.68
C TRP A 75 -0.71 16.68 -23.96
N GLN A 76 -0.81 17.18 -25.18
CA GLN A 76 -1.85 18.11 -25.59
C GLN A 76 -3.24 17.49 -25.49
N ARG A 77 -3.38 16.21 -25.91
CA ARG A 77 -4.63 15.47 -25.78
C ARG A 77 -5.01 15.26 -24.32
N LEU A 78 -4.04 14.98 -23.46
CA LEU A 78 -4.26 14.72 -22.02
C LEU A 78 -4.55 16.02 -21.26
N LEU A 79 -3.91 17.14 -21.60
CA LEU A 79 -3.95 18.38 -20.82
C LEU A 79 -4.85 19.46 -21.47
N GLY A 80 -5.08 19.45 -22.78
CA GLY A 80 -5.70 20.54 -23.52
C GLY A 80 -6.89 20.13 -24.41
N SER A 81 -7.41 18.91 -24.30
CA SER A 81 -8.54 18.46 -25.11
C SER A 81 -9.88 18.47 -24.35
N ALA A 82 -10.98 18.36 -25.07
CA ALA A 82 -12.31 18.17 -24.46
C ALA A 82 -12.37 16.92 -23.56
N LEU A 83 -11.50 15.94 -23.78
CA LEU A 83 -11.41 14.69 -23.00
C LEU A 83 -10.59 14.84 -21.72
N THR A 84 -9.85 15.94 -21.52
CA THR A 84 -9.01 16.19 -20.34
C THR A 84 -9.76 15.98 -19.04
N LYS A 85 -11.00 16.44 -18.96
CA LYS A 85 -11.83 16.28 -17.76
C LYS A 85 -12.04 14.81 -17.39
N GLN A 86 -12.37 13.96 -18.37
CA GLN A 86 -12.67 12.54 -18.13
C GLN A 86 -11.43 11.68 -18.04
N MET A 87 -10.38 11.98 -18.82
CA MET A 87 -9.16 11.17 -18.90
C MET A 87 -8.15 11.49 -17.82
N LEU A 88 -8.13 12.75 -17.33
CA LEU A 88 -7.13 13.20 -16.37
C LEU A 88 -7.73 13.82 -15.11
N LEU A 89 -8.52 14.89 -15.22
CA LEU A 89 -8.91 15.68 -14.05
C LEU A 89 -9.78 14.89 -13.07
N GLN A 90 -10.81 14.21 -13.55
CA GLN A 90 -11.67 13.42 -12.69
C GLN A 90 -10.95 12.21 -12.07
N PRO A 91 -10.19 11.38 -12.83
CA PRO A 91 -9.36 10.34 -12.25
C PRO A 91 -8.30 10.86 -11.28
N LEU A 92 -7.72 12.03 -11.53
CA LEU A 92 -6.77 12.69 -10.62
C LEU A 92 -7.43 13.07 -9.30
N LEU A 93 -8.56 13.76 -9.34
CA LEU A 93 -9.31 14.16 -8.15
C LEU A 93 -9.77 12.94 -7.35
N ASN A 94 -10.25 11.90 -8.03
CA ASN A 94 -10.61 10.64 -7.39
C ASN A 94 -9.39 9.98 -6.72
N SER A 95 -8.23 9.97 -7.38
CA SER A 95 -6.99 9.44 -6.79
C SER A 95 -6.56 10.21 -5.54
N LEU A 96 -6.64 11.55 -5.58
CA LEU A 96 -6.33 12.41 -4.45
C LEU A 96 -7.32 12.20 -3.29
N LEU A 97 -8.61 12.11 -3.60
CA LEU A 97 -9.66 11.81 -2.62
C LEU A 97 -9.37 10.50 -1.90
N ILE A 98 -9.13 9.42 -2.67
CA ILE A 98 -8.79 8.09 -2.11
C ILE A 98 -7.50 8.18 -1.31
N GLY A 99 -6.44 8.81 -1.84
CA GLY A 99 -5.15 8.93 -1.16
C GLY A 99 -5.26 9.64 0.19
N VAL A 100 -5.96 10.78 0.24
CA VAL A 100 -6.15 11.56 1.47
C VAL A 100 -7.04 10.84 2.47
N CYS A 101 -8.22 10.37 2.05
CA CYS A 101 -9.16 9.70 2.95
C CYS A 101 -8.60 8.39 3.51
N VAL A 102 -7.98 7.57 2.67
CA VAL A 102 -7.35 6.31 3.10
C VAL A 102 -6.22 6.59 4.09
N SER A 103 -5.37 7.58 3.81
CA SER A 103 -4.29 7.95 4.74
C SER A 103 -4.83 8.40 6.09
N PHE A 104 -5.85 9.25 6.08
CA PHE A 104 -6.48 9.73 7.31
C PHE A 104 -7.05 8.57 8.15
N PHE A 105 -7.89 7.72 7.56
CA PHE A 105 -8.53 6.62 8.29
C PHE A 105 -7.53 5.52 8.68
N ALA A 106 -6.57 5.19 7.82
CA ALA A 106 -5.54 4.20 8.13
C ALA A 106 -4.66 4.65 9.31
N ILE A 107 -4.29 5.93 9.36
CA ILE A 107 -3.50 6.47 10.47
C ILE A 107 -4.33 6.54 11.74
N LEU A 108 -5.59 6.96 11.66
CA LEU A 108 -6.49 6.97 12.79
C LEU A 108 -6.62 5.58 13.42
N ILE A 109 -6.98 4.57 12.61
CA ILE A 109 -7.13 3.17 13.06
C ILE A 109 -5.80 2.63 13.59
N GLY A 110 -4.72 2.76 12.81
CA GLY A 110 -3.40 2.22 13.17
C GLY A 110 -2.81 2.87 14.43
N SER A 111 -2.98 4.18 14.60
CA SER A 111 -2.48 4.88 15.79
C SER A 111 -3.27 4.52 17.05
N VAL A 112 -4.59 4.38 16.96
CA VAL A 112 -5.42 3.93 18.08
C VAL A 112 -5.04 2.50 18.49
N LEU A 113 -4.89 1.60 17.52
CA LEU A 113 -4.46 0.23 17.78
C LEU A 113 -3.05 0.19 18.39
N ALA A 114 -2.10 0.97 17.87
CA ALA A 114 -0.76 1.07 18.40
C ALA A 114 -0.76 1.56 19.87
N TRP A 115 -1.53 2.60 20.15
CA TRP A 115 -1.65 3.11 21.51
C TRP A 115 -2.25 2.08 22.47
N LEU A 116 -3.34 1.38 22.07
CA LEU A 116 -3.96 0.33 22.87
C LEU A 116 -2.98 -0.81 23.17
N MET A 117 -2.21 -1.26 22.17
CA MET A 117 -1.26 -2.38 22.34
C MET A 117 -0.04 -1.99 23.18
N VAL A 118 0.51 -0.78 22.98
CA VAL A 118 1.77 -0.37 23.61
C VAL A 118 1.54 0.27 24.98
N ARG A 119 0.53 1.15 25.12
CA ARG A 119 0.40 2.04 26.28
C ARG A 119 -0.67 1.62 27.29
N THR A 120 -1.50 0.61 27.01
CA THR A 120 -2.58 0.24 27.94
C THR A 120 -2.38 -1.17 28.52
N ASP A 121 -3.18 -1.53 29.52
CA ASP A 121 -3.22 -2.86 30.14
C ASP A 121 -4.23 -3.81 29.45
N LEU A 122 -4.41 -3.66 28.11
CA LEU A 122 -5.33 -4.47 27.31
C LEU A 122 -5.01 -5.97 27.47
N PRO A 123 -6.01 -6.85 27.65
CA PRO A 123 -5.79 -8.29 27.63
C PRO A 123 -5.55 -8.82 26.21
N PHE A 124 -4.97 -9.99 26.09
CA PHE A 124 -4.70 -10.66 24.80
C PHE A 124 -3.84 -9.85 23.81
N LYS A 125 -2.95 -8.99 24.29
CA LYS A 125 -2.04 -8.17 23.44
C LYS A 125 -1.28 -8.98 22.39
N PRO A 126 -0.68 -10.18 22.69
CA PRO A 126 0.02 -10.95 21.67
C PRO A 126 -0.89 -11.38 20.52
N PHE A 127 -2.12 -11.80 20.85
CA PHE A 127 -3.12 -12.15 19.84
C PHE A 127 -3.49 -10.95 18.98
N PHE A 128 -3.86 -9.82 19.59
CA PHE A 128 -4.24 -8.62 18.85
C PHE A 128 -3.09 -8.05 18.01
N SER A 129 -1.86 -8.05 18.54
CA SER A 129 -0.69 -7.58 17.79
C SER A 129 -0.45 -8.40 16.52
N LEU A 130 -0.65 -9.71 16.58
CA LEU A 130 -0.58 -10.57 15.41
C LEU A 130 -1.77 -10.35 14.47
N ALA A 131 -3.00 -10.28 15.02
CA ALA A 131 -4.22 -10.04 14.26
C ALA A 131 -4.20 -8.71 13.49
N VAL A 132 -3.52 -7.67 14.00
CA VAL A 132 -3.34 -6.38 13.31
C VAL A 132 -2.49 -6.52 12.05
N ILE A 133 -1.47 -7.37 12.05
CA ILE A 133 -0.48 -7.47 10.97
C ILE A 133 -0.90 -8.48 9.90
N ILE A 134 -1.46 -9.62 10.29
CA ILE A 134 -1.84 -10.71 9.37
C ILE A 134 -2.66 -10.21 8.17
N PRO A 135 -3.71 -9.37 8.33
CA PRO A 135 -4.52 -8.92 7.20
C PRO A 135 -3.74 -8.14 6.16
N TYR A 136 -2.67 -7.47 6.53
CA TYR A 136 -1.81 -6.76 5.58
C TYR A 136 -1.09 -7.72 4.62
N MET A 137 -0.80 -8.94 5.04
CA MET A 137 -0.14 -9.96 4.20
C MET A 137 -1.06 -10.45 3.06
N ILE A 138 -2.38 -10.27 3.20
CA ILE A 138 -3.36 -10.63 2.17
C ILE A 138 -3.41 -9.50 1.11
N PRO A 139 -3.27 -9.80 -0.19
CA PRO A 139 -3.37 -8.80 -1.24
C PRO A 139 -4.65 -7.96 -1.13
N SER A 140 -4.55 -6.65 -1.39
CA SER A 140 -5.68 -5.73 -1.23
C SER A 140 -6.88 -6.08 -2.13
N TRP A 141 -6.63 -6.59 -3.33
CA TRP A 141 -7.68 -7.00 -4.25
C TRP A 141 -8.47 -8.22 -3.74
N CYS A 142 -7.84 -9.17 -3.03
CA CYS A 142 -8.54 -10.28 -2.36
C CYS A 142 -9.53 -9.76 -1.31
N LYS A 143 -9.15 -8.70 -0.59
CA LYS A 143 -10.07 -8.07 0.39
C LYS A 143 -11.25 -7.39 -0.30
N SER A 144 -11.06 -6.87 -1.51
CA SER A 144 -12.18 -6.33 -2.30
C SER A 144 -13.16 -7.41 -2.69
N GLN A 145 -12.67 -8.59 -3.06
CA GLN A 145 -13.52 -9.74 -3.33
C GLN A 145 -14.27 -10.17 -2.06
N ALA A 146 -13.54 -10.33 -0.94
CA ALA A 146 -14.13 -10.66 0.35
C ALA A 146 -15.20 -9.62 0.78
N TRP A 147 -14.96 -8.34 0.50
CA TRP A 147 -15.92 -7.27 0.74
C TRP A 147 -17.17 -7.44 -0.14
N LEU A 148 -16.99 -7.74 -1.42
CA LEU A 148 -18.11 -7.99 -2.34
C LEU A 148 -18.89 -9.24 -1.95
N THR A 149 -18.25 -10.34 -1.56
CA THR A 149 -18.93 -11.53 -1.07
C THR A 149 -19.87 -11.19 0.08
N MET A 150 -19.51 -10.25 0.96
CA MET A 150 -20.33 -9.84 2.08
C MET A 150 -21.41 -8.83 1.70
N PHE A 151 -21.06 -7.77 0.94
CA PHE A 151 -21.90 -6.57 0.73
C PHE A 151 -22.47 -6.42 -0.67
N LYS A 152 -22.15 -7.31 -1.62
CA LYS A 152 -22.59 -7.20 -3.02
C LYS A 152 -24.12 -7.06 -3.11
N THR A 153 -24.57 -6.12 -3.94
CA THR A 153 -25.98 -5.91 -4.22
C THR A 153 -26.36 -6.54 -5.55
N GLU A 154 -27.53 -7.13 -5.63
CA GLU A 154 -28.04 -7.81 -6.82
C GLU A 154 -28.15 -6.84 -8.01
N ARG A 155 -28.58 -5.60 -7.75
CA ARG A 155 -28.76 -4.55 -8.77
C ARG A 155 -27.48 -4.25 -9.56
N ILE A 156 -26.31 -4.25 -8.91
CA ILE A 156 -25.02 -3.91 -9.55
C ILE A 156 -24.19 -5.17 -9.79
N GLY A 157 -24.24 -6.12 -8.85
CA GLY A 157 -23.40 -7.32 -8.84
C GLY A 157 -23.97 -8.50 -9.60
N GLY A 158 -25.28 -8.49 -9.93
CA GLY A 158 -26.00 -9.57 -10.63
C GLY A 158 -26.36 -10.78 -9.74
N ALA A 159 -25.79 -10.88 -8.54
CA ALA A 159 -26.17 -11.86 -7.53
C ALA A 159 -26.05 -11.22 -6.15
N PRO A 160 -26.85 -11.63 -5.14
CA PRO A 160 -26.77 -11.08 -3.80
C PRO A 160 -25.49 -11.49 -3.09
N GLY A 161 -24.94 -10.59 -2.26
CA GLY A 161 -23.92 -10.94 -1.28
C GLY A 161 -24.53 -11.60 -0.04
N PHE A 162 -23.69 -12.04 0.89
CA PHE A 162 -24.13 -12.77 2.08
C PHE A 162 -25.17 -12.02 2.90
N LEU A 163 -25.00 -10.74 3.19
CA LEU A 163 -25.96 -9.97 3.99
C LEU A 163 -27.30 -9.85 3.27
N MET A 164 -27.27 -9.65 1.95
CA MET A 164 -28.49 -9.54 1.16
C MET A 164 -29.24 -10.88 1.06
N SER A 165 -28.51 -12.02 1.03
CA SER A 165 -29.10 -13.35 1.08
C SER A 165 -29.80 -13.65 2.41
N LEU A 166 -29.40 -12.97 3.50
CA LEU A 166 -30.07 -13.02 4.79
C LEU A 166 -31.26 -12.04 4.91
N GLY A 167 -31.65 -11.36 3.83
CA GLY A 167 -32.72 -10.37 3.82
C GLY A 167 -32.33 -9.00 4.36
N ILE A 168 -31.02 -8.75 4.61
CA ILE A 168 -30.52 -7.44 5.05
C ILE A 168 -30.28 -6.57 3.82
N ASN A 169 -31.00 -5.48 3.72
CA ASN A 169 -30.90 -4.56 2.59
C ASN A 169 -29.58 -3.74 2.67
N VAL A 170 -28.66 -4.00 1.77
CA VAL A 170 -27.36 -3.34 1.71
C VAL A 170 -27.43 -2.19 0.70
N PRO A 171 -27.09 -0.94 1.08
CA PRO A 171 -27.05 0.17 0.15
C PRO A 171 -25.85 0.03 -0.81
N ASP A 172 -26.05 0.37 -2.09
CA ASP A 172 -25.02 0.23 -3.13
C ASP A 172 -23.71 0.97 -2.82
N TRP A 173 -23.80 2.13 -2.18
CA TRP A 173 -22.62 2.93 -1.81
C TRP A 173 -21.71 2.24 -0.79
N LEU A 174 -22.22 1.29 -0.01
CA LEU A 174 -21.42 0.48 0.91
C LEU A 174 -20.70 -0.65 0.17
N ALA A 175 -21.33 -1.23 -0.84
CA ALA A 175 -20.77 -2.31 -1.64
C ALA A 175 -19.77 -1.81 -2.70
N TYR A 176 -20.06 -0.66 -3.32
CA TYR A 176 -19.32 -0.13 -4.47
C TYR A 176 -18.97 1.35 -4.33
N GLY A 177 -17.97 1.79 -5.09
CA GLY A 177 -17.59 3.20 -5.20
C GLY A 177 -16.62 3.67 -4.12
N PRO A 178 -16.50 4.99 -3.93
CA PRO A 178 -15.44 5.58 -3.14
C PRO A 178 -15.47 5.17 -1.67
N VAL A 179 -16.64 5.02 -1.05
CA VAL A 179 -16.76 4.63 0.37
C VAL A 179 -16.23 3.22 0.58
N ALA A 180 -16.67 2.26 -0.24
CA ALA A 180 -16.17 0.88 -0.19
C ALA A 180 -14.64 0.81 -0.39
N ILE A 181 -14.13 1.54 -1.40
CA ILE A 181 -12.70 1.61 -1.71
C ILE A 181 -11.92 2.18 -0.51
N ILE A 182 -12.36 3.31 0.05
CA ILE A 182 -11.71 3.96 1.20
C ILE A 182 -11.70 2.99 2.40
N THR A 183 -12.82 2.33 2.68
CA THR A 183 -12.93 1.40 3.81
C THR A 183 -11.97 0.22 3.64
N VAL A 184 -12.02 -0.47 2.50
CA VAL A 184 -11.17 -1.65 2.23
C VAL A 184 -9.68 -1.28 2.25
N LEU A 185 -9.30 -0.15 1.63
CA LEU A 185 -7.91 0.30 1.63
C LEU A 185 -7.44 0.79 3.00
N SER A 186 -8.30 1.44 3.78
CA SER A 186 -7.98 1.83 5.16
C SER A 186 -7.76 0.62 6.04
N LEU A 187 -8.62 -0.41 5.91
CA LEU A 187 -8.47 -1.71 6.56
C LEU A 187 -7.32 -2.57 5.98
N HIS A 188 -6.67 -2.14 4.92
CA HIS A 188 -5.45 -2.75 4.41
C HIS A 188 -4.20 -2.01 4.90
N TYR A 189 -4.19 -0.68 4.84
CA TYR A 189 -2.98 0.12 5.09
C TYR A 189 -2.80 0.59 6.53
N TYR A 190 -3.78 0.40 7.43
CA TYR A 190 -3.63 0.78 8.85
C TYR A 190 -2.44 0.08 9.52
N ALA A 191 -2.02 -1.09 9.01
CA ALA A 191 -0.88 -1.83 9.53
C ALA A 191 0.44 -1.04 9.44
N TYR A 192 0.63 -0.20 8.42
CA TYR A 192 1.81 0.69 8.35
C TYR A 192 1.83 1.70 9.49
N ALA A 193 0.69 2.36 9.73
CA ALA A 193 0.57 3.29 10.84
C ALA A 193 0.77 2.58 12.18
N TYR A 194 0.17 1.41 12.35
CA TYR A 194 0.35 0.59 13.54
C TYR A 194 1.83 0.28 13.81
N LEU A 195 2.57 -0.21 12.82
CA LEU A 195 3.98 -0.58 13.00
C LEU A 195 4.85 0.62 13.32
N LEU A 196 4.72 1.72 12.57
CA LEU A 196 5.54 2.92 12.77
C LEU A 196 5.21 3.63 14.08
N VAL A 197 3.93 3.76 14.41
CA VAL A 197 3.48 4.40 15.65
C VAL A 197 3.82 3.53 16.87
N SER A 198 3.66 2.21 16.78
CA SER A 198 4.06 1.29 17.86
C SER A 198 5.55 1.36 18.15
N ALA A 199 6.39 1.39 17.10
CA ALA A 199 7.83 1.54 17.25
C ALA A 199 8.18 2.88 17.93
N ALA A 200 7.54 3.97 17.51
CA ALA A 200 7.74 5.28 18.12
C ALA A 200 7.27 5.32 19.58
N LEU A 201 6.10 4.76 19.89
CA LEU A 201 5.59 4.69 21.26
C LEU A 201 6.50 3.86 22.18
N ASN A 202 7.06 2.76 21.66
CA ASN A 202 7.99 1.94 22.43
C ASN A 202 9.35 2.61 22.67
N SER A 203 9.72 3.61 21.86
CA SER A 203 10.98 4.35 22.02
C SER A 203 10.87 5.53 23.01
N ILE A 204 9.65 5.93 23.39
CA ILE A 204 9.44 7.02 24.35
C ILE A 204 9.68 6.50 25.77
N ASN A 205 10.58 7.17 26.50
CA ASN A 205 10.81 6.87 27.92
C ASN A 205 9.60 7.34 28.76
N SER A 206 9.02 6.42 29.57
CA SER A 206 7.90 6.71 30.46
C SER A 206 8.21 7.78 31.51
N GLU A 207 9.47 7.99 31.85
CA GLU A 207 9.88 9.04 32.78
C GLU A 207 9.38 10.44 32.37
N LEU A 208 9.33 10.72 31.07
CA LEU A 208 8.79 11.99 30.59
C LEU A 208 7.30 12.17 30.91
N GLU A 209 6.53 11.10 30.85
CA GLU A 209 5.11 11.09 31.16
C GLU A 209 4.88 11.14 32.67
N GLU A 210 5.69 10.38 33.44
CA GLU A 210 5.69 10.36 34.90
C GLU A 210 6.08 11.72 35.51
N MET A 211 7.09 12.37 34.93
CA MET A 211 7.46 13.74 35.34
C MET A 211 6.30 14.75 35.09
N GLY A 212 5.57 14.55 33.97
CA GLY A 212 4.36 15.32 33.70
C GLY A 212 3.27 15.11 34.76
N GLU A 213 3.05 13.85 35.18
CA GLU A 213 2.09 13.50 36.25
C GLU A 213 2.51 14.11 37.61
N ILE A 214 3.79 14.05 37.98
CA ILE A 214 4.33 14.62 39.20
C ILE A 214 4.10 16.14 39.21
N GLN A 215 4.19 16.81 38.05
CA GLN A 215 3.88 18.24 37.90
C GLN A 215 2.38 18.56 37.88
N GLY A 216 1.50 17.57 38.10
CA GLY A 216 0.05 17.75 38.14
C GLY A 216 -0.63 17.76 36.77
N ALA A 217 0.06 17.37 35.67
CA ALA A 217 -0.55 17.30 34.37
C ALA A 217 -1.50 16.09 34.29
N GLY A 218 -2.74 16.32 33.87
CA GLY A 218 -3.71 15.24 33.61
C GLY A 218 -3.33 14.45 32.36
N LYS A 219 -3.80 13.19 32.25
CA LYS A 219 -3.49 12.23 31.17
C LYS A 219 -3.71 12.81 29.76
N ALA A 220 -4.78 13.58 29.55
CA ALA A 220 -5.04 14.25 28.27
C ALA A 220 -3.98 15.30 27.92
N THR A 221 -3.46 16.02 28.92
CA THR A 221 -2.40 17.04 28.75
C THR A 221 -1.08 16.34 28.37
N ILE A 222 -0.73 15.25 29.05
CA ILE A 222 0.44 14.42 28.75
C ILE A 222 0.36 13.87 27.34
N LEU A 223 -0.77 13.26 26.97
CA LEU A 223 -0.99 12.75 25.63
C LEU A 223 -0.80 13.85 24.56
N ARG A 224 -1.40 15.03 24.75
CA ARG A 224 -1.38 16.12 23.77
C ARG A 224 -0.03 16.85 23.69
N LYS A 225 0.63 17.07 24.86
CA LYS A 225 1.83 17.92 24.94
C LYS A 225 3.15 17.13 24.93
N ILE A 226 3.14 15.85 25.30
CA ILE A 226 4.34 15.00 25.38
C ILE A 226 4.25 13.88 24.35
N THR A 227 3.33 12.95 24.50
CA THR A 227 3.29 11.72 23.70
C THR A 227 3.02 11.99 22.23
N PHE A 228 1.97 12.77 21.91
CA PHE A 228 1.57 13.07 20.54
C PHE A 228 2.66 13.79 19.72
N PRO A 229 3.32 14.85 20.21
CA PRO A 229 4.41 15.52 19.48
C PRO A 229 5.60 14.60 19.21
N LEU A 230 5.91 13.66 20.12
CA LEU A 230 7.01 12.71 19.95
C LEU A 230 6.68 11.61 18.92
N VAL A 231 5.41 11.21 18.81
CA VAL A 231 4.96 10.20 17.84
C VAL A 231 4.67 10.82 16.47
N LEU A 232 4.42 12.12 16.40
CA LEU A 232 4.00 12.80 15.17
C LEU A 232 4.93 12.59 13.96
N PRO A 233 6.27 12.55 14.08
CA PRO A 233 7.15 12.24 12.95
C PRO A 233 6.90 10.84 12.37
N ALA A 234 6.63 9.85 13.22
CA ALA A 234 6.28 8.49 12.78
C ALA A 234 4.91 8.45 12.09
N MET A 235 3.92 9.20 12.61
CA MET A 235 2.62 9.34 11.97
C MET A 235 2.74 10.01 10.59
N LEU A 236 3.55 11.06 10.46
CA LEU A 236 3.80 11.71 9.18
C LEU A 236 4.50 10.77 8.19
N SER A 237 5.42 9.94 8.65
CA SER A 237 6.04 8.89 7.82
C SER A 237 4.99 7.86 7.35
N ALA A 238 4.06 7.48 8.22
CA ALA A 238 2.94 6.62 7.86
C ALA A 238 2.01 7.26 6.82
N VAL A 239 1.77 8.59 6.90
CA VAL A 239 0.99 9.35 5.88
C VAL A 239 1.59 9.17 4.49
N ILE A 240 2.92 9.36 4.33
CA ILE A 240 3.57 9.21 3.03
C ILE A 240 3.37 7.82 2.46
N LEU A 241 3.65 6.80 3.27
CA LEU A 241 3.57 5.42 2.84
C LEU A 241 2.15 5.07 2.42
N THR A 242 1.16 5.39 3.24
CA THR A 242 -0.25 5.09 2.96
C THR A 242 -0.77 5.86 1.77
N PHE A 243 -0.47 7.15 1.66
CA PHE A 243 -0.88 8.00 0.54
C PHE A 243 -0.31 7.50 -0.79
N SER A 244 1.01 7.28 -0.84
CA SER A 244 1.68 6.80 -2.06
C SER A 244 1.17 5.42 -2.49
N LYS A 245 0.93 4.52 -1.53
CA LYS A 245 0.36 3.19 -1.82
C LYS A 245 -1.10 3.26 -2.26
N ALA A 246 -1.91 4.11 -1.64
CA ALA A 246 -3.33 4.25 -1.97
C ALA A 246 -3.53 4.82 -3.39
N ILE A 247 -2.77 5.85 -3.79
CA ILE A 247 -2.83 6.43 -5.14
C ILE A 247 -2.42 5.40 -6.20
N GLY A 248 -1.39 4.59 -5.92
CA GLY A 248 -0.88 3.58 -6.85
C GLY A 248 -1.73 2.31 -6.92
N THR A 249 -2.71 2.13 -6.04
CA THR A 249 -3.52 0.92 -6.01
C THR A 249 -4.48 0.86 -7.20
N PHE A 250 -4.44 -0.27 -7.92
CA PHE A 250 -5.33 -0.55 -9.06
C PHE A 250 -6.41 -1.58 -8.69
N GLY A 251 -6.04 -2.72 -8.10
CA GLY A 251 -6.91 -3.87 -7.94
C GLY A 251 -8.22 -3.59 -7.21
N VAL A 252 -8.17 -2.90 -6.07
CA VAL A 252 -9.36 -2.54 -5.27
C VAL A 252 -10.30 -1.65 -6.07
N ILE A 253 -9.74 -0.67 -6.78
CA ILE A 253 -10.52 0.28 -7.59
C ILE A 253 -11.19 -0.45 -8.75
N ASN A 254 -10.50 -1.39 -9.38
CA ASN A 254 -11.06 -2.18 -10.45
C ASN A 254 -12.27 -3.02 -9.99
N TYR A 255 -12.19 -3.65 -8.82
CA TYR A 255 -13.29 -4.47 -8.30
C TYR A 255 -14.47 -3.64 -7.78
N LEU A 256 -14.20 -2.58 -7.02
CA LEU A 256 -15.23 -1.81 -6.31
C LEU A 256 -15.67 -0.56 -7.06
N GLY A 257 -14.84 -0.03 -7.97
CA GLY A 257 -15.11 1.23 -8.67
C GLY A 257 -15.65 1.07 -10.09
N SER A 258 -15.16 0.05 -10.85
CA SER A 258 -15.50 -0.08 -12.28
C SER A 258 -17.00 -0.21 -12.55
N LYS A 259 -17.72 -0.91 -11.68
CA LYS A 259 -19.17 -1.12 -11.80
C LYS A 259 -20.01 0.18 -11.67
N VAL A 260 -19.45 1.19 -11.02
CA VAL A 260 -20.10 2.51 -10.79
C VAL A 260 -19.34 3.64 -11.48
N ASN A 261 -18.49 3.32 -12.47
CA ASN A 261 -17.69 4.29 -13.24
C ASN A 261 -16.80 5.18 -12.36
N PHE A 262 -16.41 4.71 -11.18
CA PHE A 262 -15.45 5.41 -10.34
C PHE A 262 -14.02 5.02 -10.74
N VAL A 263 -13.36 5.91 -11.45
CA VAL A 263 -12.06 5.70 -12.09
C VAL A 263 -11.00 6.58 -11.42
N THR A 264 -9.80 6.03 -11.21
CA THR A 264 -8.63 6.75 -10.72
C THR A 264 -7.52 6.77 -11.77
N LEU A 265 -6.44 7.52 -11.54
CA LEU A 265 -5.31 7.56 -12.47
C LEU A 265 -4.67 6.18 -12.68
N SER A 266 -4.56 5.37 -11.63
CA SER A 266 -4.02 4.01 -11.72
C SER A 266 -4.89 3.10 -12.59
N SER A 267 -6.22 3.19 -12.48
CA SER A 267 -7.14 2.43 -13.31
C SER A 267 -7.19 2.94 -14.75
N GLN A 268 -7.14 4.26 -14.99
CA GLN A 268 -7.02 4.83 -16.33
C GLN A 268 -5.72 4.44 -17.02
N LEU A 269 -4.61 4.48 -16.30
CA LEU A 269 -3.30 4.02 -16.79
C LEU A 269 -3.40 2.57 -17.26
N TYR A 270 -3.95 1.69 -16.44
CA TYR A 270 -4.11 0.28 -16.78
C TYR A 270 -5.01 0.09 -18.01
N MET A 271 -6.14 0.77 -18.09
CA MET A 271 -7.07 0.69 -19.24
C MET A 271 -6.38 1.16 -20.53
N ASN A 272 -5.63 2.27 -20.50
CA ASN A 272 -4.88 2.75 -21.65
C ASN A 272 -3.76 1.76 -22.05
N SER A 273 -3.04 1.21 -21.08
CA SER A 273 -2.00 0.19 -21.35
C SER A 273 -2.60 -1.06 -22.00
N LYS A 274 -3.72 -1.57 -21.47
CA LYS A 274 -4.43 -2.73 -22.03
C LYS A 274 -4.97 -2.47 -23.44
N SER A 275 -5.41 -1.25 -23.73
CA SER A 275 -5.87 -0.82 -25.06
C SER A 275 -4.74 -0.43 -26.00
N GLN A 276 -3.49 -0.79 -25.68
CA GLN A 276 -2.30 -0.48 -26.47
C GLN A 276 -2.04 1.03 -26.67
N ASN A 277 -2.62 1.90 -25.83
CA ASN A 277 -2.35 3.33 -25.80
C ASN A 277 -1.17 3.65 -24.88
N THR A 278 -0.03 2.99 -25.11
CA THR A 278 1.15 3.00 -24.23
C THR A 278 1.68 4.42 -23.96
N GLN A 279 1.72 5.27 -24.98
CA GLN A 279 2.21 6.65 -24.89
C GLN A 279 1.36 7.48 -23.89
N THR A 280 0.03 7.37 -24.00
CA THR A 280 -0.89 8.04 -23.07
C THR A 280 -0.78 7.44 -21.66
N ALA A 281 -0.65 6.12 -21.55
CA ALA A 281 -0.44 5.45 -20.27
C ALA A 281 0.85 5.91 -19.58
N PHE A 282 1.95 6.06 -20.34
CA PHE A 282 3.23 6.55 -19.80
C PHE A 282 3.16 8.03 -19.39
N ALA A 283 2.48 8.88 -20.17
CA ALA A 283 2.24 10.26 -19.75
C ALA A 283 1.45 10.33 -18.43
N MET A 284 0.42 9.49 -18.24
CA MET A 284 -0.31 9.39 -16.96
C MET A 284 0.56 8.85 -15.83
N ALA A 285 1.42 7.86 -16.09
CA ALA A 285 2.37 7.34 -15.11
C ALA A 285 3.35 8.41 -14.63
N LEU A 286 3.86 9.24 -15.54
CA LEU A 286 4.74 10.36 -15.20
C LEU A 286 4.03 11.39 -14.30
N ILE A 287 2.76 11.69 -14.56
CA ILE A 287 1.96 12.55 -13.69
C ILE A 287 1.82 11.93 -12.28
N MET A 288 1.56 10.63 -12.19
CA MET A 288 1.49 9.93 -10.89
C MET A 288 2.83 9.98 -10.14
N ILE A 289 3.95 9.80 -10.83
CA ILE A 289 5.31 9.91 -10.25
C ILE A 289 5.55 11.33 -9.73
N CYS A 290 5.16 12.36 -10.48
CA CYS A 290 5.25 13.77 -10.03
C CYS A 290 4.43 14.00 -8.74
N ILE A 291 3.18 13.52 -8.68
CA ILE A 291 2.32 13.65 -7.49
C ILE A 291 2.95 12.95 -6.28
N ALA A 292 3.42 11.72 -6.46
CA ALA A 292 4.10 10.97 -5.40
C ALA A 292 5.37 11.70 -4.93
N SER A 293 6.18 12.21 -5.85
CA SER A 293 7.41 12.95 -5.54
C SER A 293 7.13 14.26 -4.78
N ILE A 294 6.09 15.00 -5.20
CA ILE A 294 5.65 16.21 -4.50
C ILE A 294 5.18 15.86 -3.09
N SER A 295 4.41 14.79 -2.93
CA SER A 295 3.93 14.38 -1.59
C SER A 295 5.08 14.03 -0.66
N VAL A 296 6.10 13.31 -1.15
CA VAL A 296 7.32 12.99 -0.40
C VAL A 296 8.08 14.26 -0.02
N PHE A 297 8.28 15.17 -0.99
CA PHE A 297 8.99 16.44 -0.76
C PHE A 297 8.28 17.31 0.29
N VAL A 298 6.98 17.52 0.15
CA VAL A 298 6.17 18.29 1.12
C VAL A 298 6.30 17.70 2.52
N ASN A 299 6.21 16.39 2.64
CA ASN A 299 6.27 15.75 3.94
C ASN A 299 7.70 15.77 4.53
N GLN A 300 8.76 15.59 3.73
CA GLN A 300 10.13 15.77 4.22
C GLN A 300 10.35 17.18 4.77
N LYS A 301 9.79 18.20 4.13
CA LYS A 301 9.85 19.57 4.61
C LYS A 301 9.08 19.75 5.93
N LEU A 302 7.93 19.08 6.07
CA LEU A 302 7.14 19.09 7.31
C LEU A 302 7.85 18.37 8.46
N ILE A 303 8.53 17.25 8.19
CA ILE A 303 9.32 16.52 9.21
C ILE A 303 10.61 17.27 9.52
N GLY A 304 11.35 17.74 8.53
CA GLY A 304 12.66 18.38 8.68
C GLY A 304 12.62 19.73 9.42
N SER A 305 11.47 20.42 9.42
CA SER A 305 11.27 21.63 10.22
C SER A 305 11.10 21.35 11.72
N ARG A 306 10.90 20.10 12.12
CA ARG A 306 10.76 19.68 13.51
C ARG A 306 12.07 19.03 13.94
N LYS A 307 12.74 19.64 14.92
CA LYS A 307 13.97 19.12 15.52
C LYS A 307 13.76 17.64 15.89
N SER A 308 14.65 16.77 15.41
CA SER A 308 14.70 15.37 15.85
C SER A 308 14.85 15.38 17.38
N TYR A 309 13.82 15.03 18.09
CA TYR A 309 13.93 14.72 19.52
C TYR A 309 14.51 13.32 19.62
N ALA A 310 15.83 13.21 19.34
CA ALA A 310 16.59 12.02 19.72
C ALA A 310 16.53 11.96 21.24
N THR A 311 15.69 11.11 21.77
CA THR A 311 15.73 10.79 23.20
C THR A 311 17.06 10.14 23.48
N ILE A 312 17.95 10.83 24.18
CA ILE A 312 19.18 10.28 24.77
C ILE A 312 18.70 9.37 25.90
N GLY A 313 18.27 8.16 25.56
CA GLY A 313 17.78 7.19 26.51
C GLY A 313 18.26 5.82 26.10
N GLY A 314 19.20 5.25 26.84
CA GLY A 314 19.67 3.91 26.65
C GLY A 314 18.56 2.87 26.84
N LYS A 315 18.75 1.73 26.19
CA LYS A 315 18.06 0.43 26.30
C LYS A 315 16.75 0.41 27.10
N GLY A 316 15.61 0.35 26.37
CA GLY A 316 14.35 -0.18 26.85
C GLY A 316 13.72 0.62 27.99
N GLY A 317 13.08 1.75 27.68
CA GLY A 317 12.29 2.49 28.67
C GLY A 317 11.20 1.59 29.26
N ARG A 318 11.12 1.49 30.58
CA ARG A 318 10.03 0.86 31.29
C ARG A 318 8.75 1.62 30.97
N SER A 319 7.80 1.03 30.27
CA SER A 319 6.48 1.65 30.07
C SER A 319 5.53 1.14 31.14
N THR A 320 5.06 2.04 32.01
CA THR A 320 3.95 1.75 32.94
C THR A 320 2.65 1.75 32.16
N PRO A 321 1.94 0.60 32.02
CA PRO A 321 0.73 0.56 31.22
C PRO A 321 -0.40 1.35 31.87
N ILE A 322 -1.09 2.16 31.10
CA ILE A 322 -2.27 2.90 31.50
C ILE A 322 -3.39 1.90 31.79
N ARG A 323 -3.94 1.92 33.00
CA ARG A 323 -5.05 1.05 33.39
C ARG A 323 -6.35 1.51 32.75
N LEU A 324 -6.98 0.63 31.96
CA LEU A 324 -8.28 0.87 31.33
C LEU A 324 -9.47 0.75 32.30
N GLY A 325 -9.24 0.16 33.47
CA GLY A 325 -10.24 0.04 34.54
C GLY A 325 -11.52 -0.63 34.05
N LYS A 326 -12.68 -0.04 34.38
CA LYS A 326 -14.01 -0.55 33.99
C LYS A 326 -14.30 -0.59 32.50
N HIS A 327 -13.55 0.16 31.68
CA HIS A 327 -13.71 0.20 30.21
C HIS A 327 -12.97 -0.94 29.50
N LYS A 328 -12.13 -1.68 30.22
CA LYS A 328 -11.29 -2.77 29.66
C LYS A 328 -12.12 -3.84 28.92
N PRO A 329 -13.20 -4.43 29.47
CA PRO A 329 -14.00 -5.43 28.75
C PRO A 329 -14.67 -4.85 27.50
N LEU A 330 -15.20 -3.63 27.57
CA LEU A 330 -15.85 -2.98 26.44
C LEU A 330 -14.85 -2.75 25.28
N ILE A 331 -13.67 -2.20 25.57
CA ILE A 331 -12.63 -1.96 24.56
C ILE A 331 -12.18 -3.28 23.95
N THR A 332 -12.00 -4.31 24.76
CA THR A 332 -11.63 -5.66 24.28
C THR A 332 -12.71 -6.23 23.36
N ALA A 333 -13.98 -6.12 23.72
CA ALA A 333 -15.08 -6.57 22.90
C ALA A 333 -15.18 -5.81 21.57
N VAL A 334 -15.03 -4.49 21.59
CA VAL A 334 -15.01 -3.65 20.37
C VAL A 334 -13.86 -4.07 19.44
N LEU A 335 -12.68 -4.36 20.00
CA LEU A 335 -11.55 -4.86 19.19
C LEU A 335 -11.84 -6.24 18.59
N PHE A 336 -12.40 -7.17 19.34
CA PHE A 336 -12.81 -8.47 18.80
C PHE A 336 -13.82 -8.31 17.67
N LEU A 337 -14.84 -7.48 17.85
CA LEU A 337 -15.84 -7.19 16.81
C LEU A 337 -15.18 -6.54 15.57
N PHE A 338 -14.27 -5.60 15.76
CA PHE A 338 -13.53 -4.99 14.67
C PHE A 338 -12.77 -6.02 13.84
N PHE A 339 -12.05 -6.95 14.49
CA PHE A 339 -11.31 -7.99 13.78
C PHE A 339 -12.22 -9.05 13.15
N VAL A 340 -13.27 -9.46 13.86
CA VAL A 340 -14.21 -10.45 13.33
C VAL A 340 -14.96 -9.91 12.12
N PHE A 341 -15.61 -8.77 12.23
CA PHE A 341 -16.46 -8.25 11.16
C PHE A 341 -15.67 -7.52 10.05
N GLY A 342 -14.59 -6.84 10.41
CA GLY A 342 -13.80 -6.07 9.44
C GLY A 342 -12.80 -6.92 8.65
N ILE A 343 -12.39 -8.09 9.17
CA ILE A 343 -11.30 -8.87 8.61
C ILE A 343 -11.63 -10.36 8.48
N ILE A 344 -11.98 -11.02 9.58
CA ILE A 344 -12.12 -12.48 9.59
C ILE A 344 -13.34 -12.91 8.80
N MET A 345 -14.49 -12.33 9.07
CA MET A 345 -15.77 -12.71 8.46
C MET A 345 -15.77 -12.54 6.93
N PRO A 346 -15.34 -11.41 6.35
CA PRO A 346 -15.29 -11.27 4.89
C PRO A 346 -14.39 -12.32 4.23
N ILE A 347 -13.25 -12.65 4.84
CA ILE A 347 -12.32 -13.68 4.33
C ILE A 347 -12.91 -15.08 4.48
N ALA A 348 -13.52 -15.38 5.62
CA ALA A 348 -14.20 -16.66 5.86
C ALA A 348 -15.34 -16.88 4.85
N LEU A 349 -16.11 -15.83 4.55
CA LEU A 349 -17.16 -15.89 3.54
C LEU A 349 -16.58 -16.09 2.13
N LEU A 350 -15.46 -15.45 1.79
CA LEU A 350 -14.78 -15.68 0.50
C LEU A 350 -14.30 -17.14 0.39
N ILE A 351 -13.75 -17.70 1.47
CA ILE A 351 -13.38 -19.11 1.51
C ILE A 351 -14.62 -20.00 1.34
N LEU A 352 -15.70 -19.71 2.05
CA LEU A 352 -16.95 -20.45 1.94
C LEU A 352 -17.51 -20.39 0.51
N GLU A 353 -17.48 -19.21 -0.15
CA GLU A 353 -17.95 -19.03 -1.53
C GLU A 353 -17.13 -19.87 -2.53
N SER A 354 -15.86 -20.18 -2.23
CA SER A 354 -15.05 -21.08 -3.05
C SER A 354 -15.53 -22.54 -3.06
N PHE A 355 -16.38 -22.89 -2.10
CA PHE A 355 -17.03 -24.21 -2.01
C PHE A 355 -18.48 -24.19 -2.49
N MET A 356 -18.96 -23.12 -3.11
CA MET A 356 -20.34 -22.98 -3.59
C MET A 356 -20.40 -23.01 -5.10
N LEU A 357 -21.24 -23.87 -5.68
CA LEU A 357 -21.39 -23.98 -7.14
C LEU A 357 -21.99 -22.72 -7.75
N ARG A 358 -22.97 -22.12 -7.11
CA ARG A 358 -23.67 -20.89 -7.55
C ARG A 358 -23.39 -19.76 -6.58
N GLN A 359 -22.97 -18.62 -7.10
CA GLN A 359 -22.74 -17.41 -6.29
C GLN A 359 -24.06 -16.86 -5.77
N GLY A 360 -24.08 -16.45 -4.49
CA GLY A 360 -25.26 -15.86 -3.83
C GLY A 360 -26.26 -16.86 -3.25
N ASP A 361 -26.06 -18.15 -3.47
CA ASP A 361 -26.85 -19.22 -2.85
C ASP A 361 -26.05 -19.89 -1.74
N TYR A 362 -26.30 -19.50 -0.51
CA TYR A 362 -25.60 -19.98 0.69
C TYR A 362 -26.26 -21.22 1.33
N SER A 363 -27.07 -21.96 0.57
CA SER A 363 -27.66 -23.22 1.02
C SER A 363 -26.61 -24.34 1.10
N LEU A 364 -26.80 -25.27 2.04
CA LEU A 364 -25.91 -26.43 2.19
C LEU A 364 -25.93 -27.35 0.95
N SER A 365 -27.03 -27.40 0.21
CA SER A 365 -27.17 -28.16 -1.04
C SER A 365 -26.31 -27.61 -2.19
N ASN A 366 -25.85 -26.35 -2.09
CA ASN A 366 -24.99 -25.70 -3.07
C ASN A 366 -23.49 -25.93 -2.82
N LEU A 367 -23.11 -26.62 -1.73
CA LEU A 367 -21.72 -26.91 -1.40
C LEU A 367 -21.10 -27.92 -2.37
N THR A 368 -19.92 -27.62 -2.86
CA THR A 368 -19.17 -28.44 -3.83
C THR A 368 -17.67 -28.28 -3.68
N LEU A 369 -16.92 -29.29 -4.09
CA LEU A 369 -15.46 -29.20 -4.28
C LEU A 369 -15.10 -28.98 -5.76
N HIS A 370 -16.09 -28.66 -6.61
CA HIS A 370 -15.89 -28.57 -8.07
C HIS A 370 -14.75 -27.61 -8.43
N TYR A 371 -14.71 -26.43 -7.85
CA TYR A 371 -13.67 -25.41 -8.14
C TYR A 371 -12.26 -25.84 -7.70
N TRP A 372 -12.16 -26.82 -6.79
CA TRP A 372 -10.89 -27.33 -6.28
C TRP A 372 -10.39 -28.55 -7.07
N ILE A 373 -11.23 -29.56 -7.25
CA ILE A 373 -10.86 -30.88 -7.82
C ILE A 373 -11.83 -31.41 -8.87
N GLY A 374 -12.87 -30.63 -9.25
CA GLY A 374 -13.88 -31.06 -10.20
C GLY A 374 -13.33 -31.27 -11.64
N ASP A 375 -14.05 -32.11 -12.39
CA ASP A 375 -13.79 -32.30 -13.82
C ASP A 375 -14.42 -31.16 -14.64
N PRO A 376 -13.99 -30.92 -15.89
CA PRO A 376 -14.53 -29.89 -16.74
C PRO A 376 -16.03 -30.04 -16.95
N ILE A 377 -16.81 -29.00 -16.66
CA ILE A 377 -18.26 -28.92 -16.95
C ILE A 377 -18.49 -27.67 -17.79
N ALA A 378 -19.03 -27.82 -18.99
CA ALA A 378 -19.17 -26.72 -19.97
C ALA A 378 -19.92 -25.48 -19.42
N THR A 379 -20.82 -25.66 -18.49
CA THR A 379 -21.62 -24.56 -17.88
C THR A 379 -20.95 -23.94 -16.65
N VAL A 380 -19.83 -24.48 -16.19
CA VAL A 380 -19.11 -23.99 -15.00
C VAL A 380 -17.69 -23.60 -15.39
N MET A 381 -17.25 -22.40 -15.04
CA MET A 381 -15.92 -21.86 -15.34
C MET A 381 -15.53 -22.00 -16.83
N GLU A 382 -16.46 -21.83 -17.76
CA GLU A 382 -16.20 -21.97 -19.20
C GLU A 382 -15.57 -23.31 -19.58
N GLY A 383 -15.91 -24.38 -18.85
CA GLY A 383 -15.37 -25.73 -19.07
C GLY A 383 -13.96 -25.96 -18.51
N GLN A 384 -13.47 -25.08 -17.64
CA GLN A 384 -12.18 -25.29 -17.00
C GLN A 384 -12.29 -26.31 -15.85
N PRO A 385 -11.29 -27.17 -15.65
CA PRO A 385 -11.24 -28.07 -14.50
C PRO A 385 -10.95 -27.30 -13.21
N GLY A 386 -11.20 -27.94 -12.07
CA GLY A 386 -10.83 -27.42 -10.76
C GLY A 386 -9.33 -27.09 -10.68
N ILE A 387 -8.97 -26.14 -9.82
CA ILE A 387 -7.62 -25.52 -9.77
C ILE A 387 -6.49 -26.55 -9.64
N PHE A 388 -6.69 -27.63 -8.89
CA PHE A 388 -5.67 -28.68 -8.73
C PHE A 388 -5.53 -29.61 -9.94
N LYS A 389 -6.48 -29.60 -10.88
CA LYS A 389 -6.41 -30.30 -12.16
C LYS A 389 -6.04 -29.39 -13.34
N ASN A 390 -6.01 -28.06 -13.11
CA ASN A 390 -5.71 -27.08 -14.15
C ASN A 390 -4.20 -26.87 -14.28
N ALA A 391 -3.62 -27.35 -15.37
CA ALA A 391 -2.18 -27.24 -15.63
C ALA A 391 -1.69 -25.78 -15.66
N ASN A 392 -2.49 -24.85 -16.21
CA ASN A 392 -2.14 -23.42 -16.25
C ASN A 392 -2.05 -22.84 -14.85
N PHE A 393 -2.97 -23.21 -13.95
CA PHE A 393 -2.94 -22.80 -12.56
C PHE A 393 -1.69 -23.34 -11.85
N ILE A 394 -1.41 -24.64 -11.98
CA ILE A 394 -0.24 -25.27 -11.34
C ILE A 394 1.06 -24.65 -11.85
N ASN A 395 1.21 -24.44 -13.17
CA ASN A 395 2.39 -23.77 -13.73
C ASN A 395 2.54 -22.34 -13.21
N SER A 396 1.44 -21.58 -13.12
CA SER A 396 1.44 -20.24 -12.57
C SER A 396 1.83 -20.22 -11.10
N LEU A 397 1.34 -21.17 -10.29
CA LEU A 397 1.71 -21.35 -8.90
C LEU A 397 3.20 -21.64 -8.73
N ILE A 398 3.73 -22.61 -9.51
CA ILE A 398 5.14 -22.98 -9.50
C ILE A 398 6.02 -21.79 -9.90
N ASN A 399 5.63 -21.02 -10.93
CA ASN A 399 6.36 -19.82 -11.35
C ASN A 399 6.35 -18.75 -10.26
N SER A 400 5.22 -18.53 -9.61
CA SER A 400 5.10 -17.58 -8.48
C SER A 400 5.99 -18.00 -7.31
N LEU A 401 6.03 -19.28 -6.95
CA LEU A 401 6.89 -19.80 -5.90
C LEU A 401 8.38 -19.63 -6.25
N LYS A 402 8.78 -19.96 -7.50
CA LYS A 402 10.15 -19.74 -7.98
C LYS A 402 10.56 -18.27 -7.89
N LEU A 403 9.72 -17.36 -8.37
CA LEU A 403 9.98 -15.91 -8.30
C LEU A 403 10.06 -15.40 -6.85
N THR A 404 9.16 -15.87 -5.98
CA THR A 404 9.16 -15.51 -4.56
C THR A 404 10.43 -15.98 -3.87
N PHE A 405 10.87 -17.22 -4.13
CA PHE A 405 12.10 -17.76 -3.57
C PHE A 405 13.33 -16.97 -4.04
N VAL A 406 13.44 -16.72 -5.36
CA VAL A 406 14.52 -15.93 -5.94
C VAL A 406 14.55 -14.53 -5.35
N ASN A 407 13.41 -13.82 -5.31
CA ASN A 407 13.30 -12.49 -4.72
C ASN A 407 13.63 -12.48 -3.22
N GLY A 408 13.19 -13.50 -2.47
CA GLY A 408 13.49 -13.63 -1.04
C GLY A 408 14.98 -13.78 -0.78
N VAL A 409 15.66 -14.65 -1.50
CA VAL A 409 17.10 -14.89 -1.37
C VAL A 409 17.90 -13.66 -1.81
N PHE A 410 17.69 -13.21 -3.04
CA PHE A 410 18.45 -12.06 -3.58
C PHE A 410 18.12 -10.77 -2.85
N GLY A 411 16.85 -10.50 -2.53
CA GLY A 411 16.44 -9.31 -1.79
C GLY A 411 17.05 -9.25 -0.38
N THR A 412 17.17 -10.40 0.30
CA THR A 412 17.82 -10.49 1.61
C THR A 412 19.31 -10.25 1.50
N ILE A 413 19.99 -10.90 0.54
CA ILE A 413 21.43 -10.73 0.33
C ILE A 413 21.75 -9.27 -0.04
N PHE A 414 21.07 -8.71 -1.05
CA PHE A 414 21.27 -7.32 -1.43
C PHE A 414 20.91 -6.33 -0.32
N GLY A 415 19.80 -6.58 0.39
CA GLY A 415 19.39 -5.75 1.51
C GLY A 415 20.43 -5.75 2.64
N GLN A 416 21.02 -6.89 2.96
CA GLN A 416 22.09 -6.99 3.97
C GLN A 416 23.39 -6.32 3.49
N ILE A 417 23.75 -6.50 2.21
CA ILE A 417 24.95 -5.84 1.64
C ILE A 417 24.82 -4.31 1.68
N ILE A 418 23.63 -3.78 1.38
CA ILE A 418 23.38 -2.32 1.37
C ILE A 418 23.25 -1.77 2.80
N ALA A 419 22.60 -2.51 3.70
CA ALA A 419 22.34 -2.08 5.08
C ALA A 419 23.46 -2.46 6.06
N GLY A 420 24.28 -3.42 5.71
CA GLY A 420 25.35 -3.94 6.57
C GLY A 420 26.56 -3.01 6.61
N LYS A 421 26.78 -2.42 7.78
CA LYS A 421 28.08 -1.93 8.22
C LYS A 421 28.78 -3.05 8.96
#